data_0a1f6167a9d85770358d65691fc48248
#
_entry.id   0a1f6167a9d85770358d65691fc48248
#
_cell.length_a   1.000
_cell.length_b   1.000
_cell.length_c   1.000
_cell.angle_alpha   90.00
_cell.angle_beta   90.00
_cell.angle_gamma   90.00
#
_symmetry.space_group_name_H-M   'P 1'
#
loop_
_entity.id
_entity.type
_entity.pdbx_description
1 polymer ?
#
loop_
_entity_poly.entity_id
_entity_poly.type
_entity_poly.pdbx_seq_one_letter_code
_entity_poly.pdbx_strand_id
1 'polypeptide(L)'
;MNQIKSYLFIFLISFGVAGEIQYQPILLSGLITNPKQEISGMDLYNDQIMLLPENLGGFLYMISKGEILNALEKKEEILIEPKQPAFHSPDYSKSIPGFEGLEAIAFNGNNVYITLESKDNKMMRGYLAWGTIDPTTKEVTIPKKNLLELETPIQVNNMTFESLLIHNDHVILFYETQGINLQKSVWQYRVSLTDFSVSKIEFPNIEYRIT
;
A
#
# COMPACT_ATOMS: atom_id res chain seq x y z
N MET A 1 -10.61 30.84 -49.40
CA MET A 1 -9.63 29.73 -49.45
C MET A 1 -8.51 29.92 -48.42
N ASN A 2 -8.73 30.64 -47.32
CA ASN A 2 -7.67 30.99 -46.35
C ASN A 2 -7.91 30.58 -44.91
N GLN A 3 -8.93 29.73 -44.60
CA GLN A 3 -9.19 29.32 -43.24
C GLN A 3 -8.67 27.91 -42.85
N ILE A 4 -8.27 27.09 -43.81
CA ILE A 4 -7.81 25.72 -43.56
C ILE A 4 -6.35 25.68 -43.07
N LYS A 5 -5.55 26.71 -43.35
CA LYS A 5 -4.14 26.74 -42.92
C LYS A 5 -3.90 27.04 -41.44
N SER A 6 -4.87 27.69 -40.78
CA SER A 6 -4.71 28.04 -39.35
C SER A 6 -4.95 26.85 -38.39
N TYR A 7 -5.79 25.91 -38.77
CA TYR A 7 -6.09 24.75 -37.90
C TYR A 7 -4.99 23.66 -37.92
N LEU A 8 -4.25 23.57 -39.02
CA LEU A 8 -3.17 22.59 -39.12
C LEU A 8 -1.96 22.98 -38.28
N PHE A 9 -1.77 24.27 -37.99
CA PHE A 9 -0.65 24.76 -37.20
C PHE A 9 -0.86 24.55 -35.67
N ILE A 10 -2.11 24.59 -35.20
CA ILE A 10 -2.45 24.37 -33.79
C ILE A 10 -2.35 22.89 -33.42
N PHE A 11 -2.59 21.98 -34.36
CA PHE A 11 -2.51 20.54 -34.12
C PHE A 11 -1.05 20.04 -34.03
N LEU A 12 -0.10 20.71 -34.64
CA LEU A 12 1.33 20.35 -34.59
C LEU A 12 2.02 20.80 -33.30
N ILE A 13 1.47 21.82 -32.60
CA ILE A 13 2.04 22.30 -31.35
C ILE A 13 1.66 21.41 -30.16
N SER A 14 0.56 20.66 -30.23
CA SER A 14 0.13 19.75 -29.16
C SER A 14 0.87 18.40 -29.16
N PHE A 15 1.65 18.06 -30.15
CA PHE A 15 2.47 16.85 -30.19
C PHE A 15 3.91 17.04 -29.65
N GLY A 16 4.28 18.25 -29.24
CA GLY A 16 5.65 18.58 -28.86
C GLY A 16 5.96 18.61 -27.38
N VAL A 17 5.06 18.19 -26.48
CA VAL A 17 5.30 18.20 -25.01
C VAL A 17 4.86 16.91 -24.34
N ALA A 18 5.10 15.78 -24.97
CA ALA A 18 5.29 14.56 -24.22
C ALA A 18 6.75 14.56 -23.78
N GLY A 19 7.06 15.26 -22.68
CA GLY A 19 8.35 15.14 -22.06
C GLY A 19 8.61 13.66 -21.79
N GLU A 20 9.73 13.16 -22.28
CA GLU A 20 10.16 11.78 -22.02
C GLU A 20 10.21 11.60 -20.50
N ILE A 21 9.40 10.68 -19.96
CA ILE A 21 9.41 10.38 -18.53
C ILE A 21 10.77 9.77 -18.25
N GLN A 22 11.64 10.51 -17.58
CA GLN A 22 12.93 9.99 -17.14
C GLN A 22 12.75 9.23 -15.84
N TYR A 23 13.08 7.96 -15.86
CA TYR A 23 13.14 7.11 -14.66
C TYR A 23 14.56 7.16 -14.11
N GLN A 24 14.67 7.41 -12.81
CA GLN A 24 15.92 7.27 -12.09
C GLN A 24 15.74 6.20 -11.02
N PRO A 25 16.46 5.07 -11.10
CA PRO A 25 16.39 4.04 -10.07
C PRO A 25 17.02 4.55 -8.77
N ILE A 26 16.39 4.21 -7.65
CA ILE A 26 16.94 4.40 -6.32
C ILE A 26 17.39 3.01 -5.83
N LEU A 27 18.65 2.86 -5.56
CA LEU A 27 19.18 1.62 -5.05
C LEU A 27 19.06 1.57 -3.53
N LEU A 28 18.61 0.44 -3.02
CA LEU A 28 18.52 0.19 -1.59
C LEU A 28 19.60 -0.80 -1.16
N SER A 29 20.10 -0.65 0.08
CA SER A 29 21.10 -1.52 0.69
C SER A 29 20.68 -1.98 2.08
N GLY A 30 21.49 -2.83 2.69
CA GLY A 30 21.23 -3.36 4.02
C GLY A 30 20.20 -4.49 4.02
N LEU A 31 19.51 -4.65 5.14
CA LEU A 31 18.60 -5.78 5.36
C LEU A 31 17.42 -5.83 4.39
N ILE A 32 17.00 -4.69 3.84
CA ILE A 32 15.92 -4.63 2.84
C ILE A 32 16.21 -5.45 1.57
N THR A 33 17.47 -5.74 1.31
CA THR A 33 17.86 -6.57 0.15
C THR A 33 17.77 -8.07 0.41
N ASN A 34 17.35 -8.51 1.59
CA ASN A 34 17.15 -9.91 1.90
C ASN A 34 15.98 -10.49 1.07
N PRO A 35 16.22 -11.48 0.19
CA PRO A 35 15.19 -12.01 -0.69
C PRO A 35 14.07 -12.81 0.04
N LYS A 36 14.23 -13.06 1.34
CA LYS A 36 13.22 -13.75 2.16
C LYS A 36 12.17 -12.80 2.72
N GLN A 37 12.38 -11.51 2.59
CA GLN A 37 11.37 -10.52 2.95
C GLN A 37 10.77 -9.94 1.68
N GLU A 38 9.48 -9.75 1.70
CA GLU A 38 8.73 -9.06 0.68
C GLU A 38 8.30 -7.73 1.26
N ILE A 39 8.29 -6.67 0.44
CA ILE A 39 7.76 -5.37 0.85
C ILE A 39 6.37 -5.27 0.26
N SER A 40 5.36 -5.49 1.06
CA SER A 40 3.97 -5.52 0.65
C SER A 40 3.26 -4.18 0.84
N GLY A 41 3.64 -3.40 1.85
CA GLY A 41 2.99 -2.12 2.15
C GLY A 41 3.92 -0.91 2.11
N MET A 42 3.39 0.23 1.67
CA MET A 42 4.09 1.51 1.69
C MET A 42 3.13 2.66 1.95
N ASP A 43 3.50 3.58 2.84
CA ASP A 43 2.79 4.85 3.03
C ASP A 43 3.74 5.96 3.49
N LEU A 44 3.26 7.20 3.42
CA LEU A 44 3.98 8.38 3.84
C LEU A 44 3.54 8.81 5.25
N TYR A 45 4.47 8.77 6.21
CA TYR A 45 4.26 9.35 7.54
C TYR A 45 5.11 10.61 7.69
N ASN A 46 4.47 11.80 7.69
CA ASN A 46 5.15 13.09 7.58
C ASN A 46 6.10 13.09 6.36
N ASP A 47 7.40 13.34 6.59
CA ASP A 47 8.43 13.34 5.53
C ASP A 47 9.21 12.01 5.46
N GLN A 48 8.63 10.92 5.94
CA GLN A 48 9.22 9.58 5.92
C GLN A 48 8.39 8.63 5.08
N ILE A 49 9.00 7.93 4.15
CA ILE A 49 8.41 6.78 3.48
C ILE A 49 8.59 5.59 4.41
N MET A 50 7.48 5.01 4.81
CA MET A 50 7.43 3.82 5.66
C MET A 50 7.11 2.62 4.80
N LEU A 51 7.94 1.56 4.89
CA LEU A 51 7.76 0.32 4.14
C LEU A 51 7.50 -0.82 5.12
N LEU A 52 6.49 -1.62 4.81
CA LEU A 52 6.07 -2.76 5.61
C LEU A 52 6.66 -4.05 5.02
N PRO A 53 7.56 -4.74 5.74
CA PRO A 53 7.95 -6.09 5.33
C PRO A 53 6.83 -7.09 5.67
N GLU A 54 6.53 -7.97 4.74
CA GLU A 54 5.50 -9.01 4.90
C GLU A 54 5.95 -10.10 5.88
N ASN A 55 7.15 -10.62 5.66
CA ASN A 55 7.62 -11.86 6.28
C ASN A 55 8.61 -11.67 7.44
N LEU A 56 9.18 -10.49 7.61
CA LEU A 56 10.11 -10.17 8.69
C LEU A 56 9.45 -9.19 9.67
N GLY A 57 9.22 -9.64 10.90
CA GLY A 57 8.61 -8.83 11.94
C GLY A 57 9.60 -8.08 12.83
N GLY A 58 9.07 -7.18 13.66
CA GLY A 58 9.82 -6.46 14.69
C GLY A 58 10.33 -5.08 14.28
N PHE A 59 10.23 -4.69 13.01
CA PHE A 59 10.60 -3.35 12.51
C PHE A 59 9.83 -3.00 11.23
N LEU A 60 9.82 -1.72 10.90
CA LEU A 60 9.49 -1.19 9.58
C LEU A 60 10.76 -0.69 8.91
N TYR A 61 10.74 -0.47 7.61
CA TYR A 61 11.77 0.32 6.97
C TYR A 61 11.31 1.77 6.84
N MET A 62 12.24 2.70 7.00
CA MET A 62 11.98 4.12 6.91
C MET A 62 13.05 4.80 6.06
N ILE A 63 12.60 5.57 5.05
CA ILE A 63 13.44 6.36 4.16
C ILE A 63 12.98 7.81 4.22
N SER A 64 13.90 8.75 4.41
CA SER A 64 13.58 10.17 4.35
C SER A 64 13.20 10.59 2.93
N LYS A 65 12.05 11.27 2.78
CA LYS A 65 11.67 11.89 1.51
C LYS A 65 12.74 12.86 1.00
N GLY A 66 13.41 13.58 1.93
CA GLY A 66 14.50 14.49 1.57
C GLY A 66 15.72 13.77 0.97
N GLU A 67 16.06 12.56 1.47
CA GLU A 67 17.14 11.76 0.87
C GLU A 67 16.82 11.37 -0.57
N ILE A 68 15.56 10.95 -0.83
CA ILE A 68 15.11 10.61 -2.19
C ILE A 68 15.14 11.84 -3.11
N LEU A 69 14.60 12.97 -2.65
CA LEU A 69 14.59 14.19 -3.47
C LEU A 69 16.00 14.68 -3.79
N ASN A 70 16.91 14.66 -2.81
CA ASN A 70 18.32 15.00 -3.02
C ASN A 70 18.99 14.05 -4.02
N ALA A 71 18.64 12.77 -3.98
CA ALA A 71 19.10 11.78 -4.94
C ALA A 71 18.70 12.13 -6.37
N LEU A 72 17.42 12.42 -6.54
CA LEU A 72 16.86 12.75 -7.86
C LEU A 72 17.44 14.06 -8.42
N GLU A 73 17.66 15.08 -7.59
CA GLU A 73 18.24 16.37 -8.02
C GLU A 73 19.69 16.24 -8.50
N LYS A 74 20.49 15.43 -7.81
CA LYS A 74 21.91 15.25 -8.13
C LYS A 74 22.15 14.43 -9.40
N LYS A 75 21.15 13.68 -9.87
CA LYS A 75 21.25 12.72 -10.98
C LYS A 75 22.39 11.70 -10.79
N GLU A 76 22.74 11.44 -9.54
CA GLU A 76 23.74 10.46 -9.16
C GLU A 76 23.03 9.15 -8.77
N GLU A 77 23.69 8.03 -9.00
CA GLU A 77 23.24 6.75 -8.47
C GLU A 77 23.41 6.78 -6.95
N ILE A 78 22.30 6.78 -6.21
CA ILE A 78 22.31 6.86 -4.76
C ILE A 78 21.89 5.52 -4.18
N LEU A 79 22.74 5.03 -3.29
CA LEU A 79 22.48 3.86 -2.47
C LEU A 79 21.96 4.32 -1.11
N ILE A 80 20.72 3.98 -0.78
CA ILE A 80 20.07 4.33 0.48
C ILE A 80 19.97 3.08 1.35
N GLU A 81 20.41 3.16 2.59
CA GLU A 81 20.15 2.15 3.61
C GLU A 81 18.99 2.62 4.50
N PRO A 82 17.80 1.99 4.40
CA PRO A 82 16.65 2.37 5.20
C PRO A 82 16.89 2.18 6.69
N LYS A 83 16.45 3.13 7.52
CA LYS A 83 16.39 2.95 8.97
C LYS A 83 15.33 1.94 9.34
N GLN A 84 15.44 1.35 10.52
CA GLN A 84 14.57 0.27 10.99
C GLN A 84 13.93 0.64 12.34
N PRO A 85 12.90 1.53 12.37
CA PRO A 85 12.15 1.78 13.59
C PRO A 85 11.44 0.50 14.04
N ALA A 86 11.35 0.30 15.35
CA ALA A 86 10.74 -0.88 15.94
C ALA A 86 9.24 -0.97 15.61
N PHE A 87 8.76 -2.20 15.37
CA PHE A 87 7.37 -2.52 15.14
C PHE A 87 6.92 -3.56 16.16
N HIS A 88 6.23 -3.07 17.19
CA HIS A 88 5.71 -3.87 18.29
C HIS A 88 4.30 -4.35 17.97
N SER A 89 4.18 -5.58 17.53
CA SER A 89 2.90 -6.23 17.23
C SER A 89 2.75 -7.53 18.02
N PRO A 90 1.52 -8.05 18.17
CA PRO A 90 1.33 -9.44 18.62
C PRO A 90 2.04 -10.40 17.66
N ASP A 91 2.43 -11.56 18.17
CA ASP A 91 2.84 -12.68 17.32
C ASP A 91 1.58 -13.27 16.65
N TYR A 92 1.27 -12.78 15.46
CA TYR A 92 0.09 -13.19 14.71
C TYR A 92 0.16 -14.66 14.28
N SER A 93 1.35 -15.21 14.07
CA SER A 93 1.51 -16.63 13.74
C SER A 93 1.00 -17.58 14.84
N LYS A 94 0.95 -17.10 16.09
CA LYS A 94 0.39 -17.83 17.24
C LYS A 94 -1.09 -17.53 17.51
N SER A 95 -1.61 -16.42 17.00
CA SER A 95 -2.97 -15.95 17.33
C SER A 95 -3.96 -16.06 16.17
N ILE A 96 -3.47 -16.10 14.93
CA ILE A 96 -4.27 -16.24 13.71
C ILE A 96 -3.94 -17.59 13.07
N PRO A 97 -4.89 -18.54 13.00
CA PRO A 97 -4.66 -19.81 12.30
C PRO A 97 -4.31 -19.58 10.84
N GLY A 98 -3.20 -20.20 10.40
CA GLY A 98 -2.76 -20.06 9.01
C GLY A 98 -2.31 -18.66 8.60
N PHE A 99 -1.80 -17.85 9.54
CA PHE A 99 -1.24 -16.54 9.24
C PHE A 99 -0.17 -16.63 8.14
N GLU A 100 -0.32 -15.85 7.08
CA GLU A 100 0.59 -15.81 5.93
C GLU A 100 1.44 -14.53 5.93
N GLY A 101 0.86 -13.34 6.15
CA GLY A 101 1.64 -12.11 6.07
C GLY A 101 0.92 -10.83 6.47
N LEU A 102 1.68 -9.74 6.41
CA LEU A 102 1.23 -8.36 6.52
C LEU A 102 1.20 -7.76 5.11
N GLU A 103 0.07 -7.18 4.67
CA GLU A 103 -0.11 -6.84 3.25
C GLU A 103 -0.03 -5.33 2.98
N ALA A 104 -0.66 -4.51 3.77
CA ALA A 104 -0.68 -3.08 3.52
C ALA A 104 -0.60 -2.27 4.81
N ILE A 105 -0.15 -1.02 4.71
CA ILE A 105 -0.05 -0.07 5.82
C ILE A 105 -0.54 1.30 5.40
N ALA A 106 -1.23 2.01 6.31
CA ALA A 106 -1.55 3.43 6.15
C ALA A 106 -1.52 4.17 7.49
N PHE A 107 -1.23 5.47 7.43
CA PHE A 107 -1.17 6.36 8.59
C PHE A 107 -2.25 7.44 8.53
N ASN A 108 -2.83 7.76 9.69
CA ASN A 108 -3.72 8.91 9.88
C ASN A 108 -3.32 9.65 11.16
N GLY A 109 -2.59 10.76 11.02
CA GLY A 109 -1.92 11.37 12.15
C GLY A 109 -0.98 10.37 12.82
N ASN A 110 -1.13 10.15 14.11
CA ASN A 110 -0.34 9.17 14.84
C ASN A 110 -1.00 7.77 14.92
N ASN A 111 -2.08 7.54 14.20
CA ASN A 111 -2.69 6.22 14.10
C ASN A 111 -2.13 5.47 12.89
N VAL A 112 -1.98 4.16 13.03
CA VAL A 112 -1.53 3.24 11.98
C VAL A 112 -2.55 2.12 11.80
N TYR A 113 -2.76 1.72 10.56
CA TYR A 113 -3.67 0.66 10.15
C TYR A 113 -2.93 -0.29 9.21
N ILE A 114 -3.15 -1.59 9.39
CA ILE A 114 -2.42 -2.63 8.66
C ILE A 114 -3.41 -3.72 8.25
N THR A 115 -3.31 -4.20 7.03
CA THR A 115 -4.00 -5.42 6.62
C THR A 115 -3.12 -6.64 6.82
N LEU A 116 -3.76 -7.75 7.13
CA LEU A 116 -3.10 -9.05 7.30
C LEU A 116 -3.91 -10.11 6.57
N GLU A 117 -3.22 -11.16 6.15
CA GLU A 117 -3.88 -12.31 5.57
C GLU A 117 -3.60 -13.63 6.31
N SER A 118 -4.53 -14.55 6.18
CA SER A 118 -4.36 -15.92 6.63
C SER A 118 -5.07 -16.90 5.71
N LYS A 119 -4.56 -18.13 5.71
CA LYS A 119 -5.14 -19.24 4.99
C LYS A 119 -5.32 -20.44 5.91
N ASP A 120 -6.51 -20.58 6.43
CA ASP A 120 -6.88 -21.71 7.28
C ASP A 120 -7.77 -22.71 6.53
N ASN A 121 -7.36 -23.98 6.44
CA ASN A 121 -8.12 -25.03 5.76
C ASN A 121 -8.59 -24.65 4.34
N LYS A 122 -7.76 -23.98 3.56
CA LYS A 122 -8.05 -23.43 2.22
C LYS A 122 -9.02 -22.23 2.21
N MET A 123 -9.39 -21.71 3.36
CA MET A 123 -10.20 -20.52 3.48
C MET A 123 -9.28 -19.31 3.68
N MET A 124 -9.36 -18.35 2.74
CA MET A 124 -8.69 -17.06 2.87
C MET A 124 -9.46 -16.15 3.83
N ARG A 125 -8.76 -15.46 4.70
CA ARG A 125 -9.30 -14.48 5.64
C ARG A 125 -8.44 -13.25 5.64
N GLY A 126 -9.07 -12.10 5.63
CA GLY A 126 -8.41 -10.82 5.81
C GLY A 126 -8.62 -10.28 7.21
N TYR A 127 -7.71 -9.45 7.65
CA TYR A 127 -7.82 -8.76 8.94
C TYR A 127 -7.40 -7.31 8.79
N LEU A 128 -7.96 -6.46 9.64
CA LEU A 128 -7.49 -5.10 9.89
C LEU A 128 -6.95 -5.03 11.32
N ALA A 129 -5.70 -4.65 11.48
CA ALA A 129 -5.11 -4.31 12.77
C ALA A 129 -4.83 -2.81 12.84
N TRP A 130 -4.84 -2.24 14.05
CA TRP A 130 -4.55 -0.81 14.21
C TRP A 130 -3.84 -0.52 15.52
N GLY A 131 -3.10 0.57 15.52
CA GLY A 131 -2.33 1.03 16.66
C GLY A 131 -1.85 2.46 16.49
N THR A 132 -0.69 2.75 17.06
CA THR A 132 -0.11 4.09 17.04
C THR A 132 1.36 4.07 16.65
N ILE A 133 1.82 5.19 16.08
CA ILE A 133 3.23 5.49 15.85
C ILE A 133 3.67 6.60 16.78
N ASP A 134 4.83 6.44 17.42
CA ASP A 134 5.46 7.52 18.20
C ASP A 134 6.03 8.57 17.22
N PRO A 135 5.63 9.83 17.31
CA PRO A 135 6.08 10.87 16.37
C PRO A 135 7.57 11.19 16.48
N THR A 136 8.24 10.82 17.57
CA THR A 136 9.66 11.09 17.79
C THR A 136 10.53 9.91 17.36
N THR A 137 10.26 8.71 17.91
CA THR A 137 11.07 7.51 17.65
C THR A 137 10.69 6.81 16.36
N LYS A 138 9.46 7.06 15.84
CA LYS A 138 8.84 6.36 14.70
C LYS A 138 8.53 4.89 14.98
N GLU A 139 8.57 4.48 16.24
CA GLU A 139 8.19 3.14 16.66
C GLU A 139 6.68 2.96 16.57
N VAL A 140 6.25 1.84 16.02
CA VAL A 140 4.84 1.48 15.90
C VAL A 140 4.48 0.46 16.96
N THR A 141 3.30 0.64 17.56
CA THR A 141 2.75 -0.31 18.54
C THR A 141 1.33 -0.71 18.17
N ILE A 142 1.08 -2.00 17.96
CA ILE A 142 -0.23 -2.58 17.70
C ILE A 142 -0.68 -3.39 18.94
N PRO A 143 -1.70 -2.95 19.69
CA PRO A 143 -2.25 -3.71 20.81
C PRO A 143 -2.92 -5.02 20.36
N LYS A 144 -2.77 -6.10 21.12
CA LYS A 144 -3.36 -7.43 20.79
C LYS A 144 -4.87 -7.40 20.56
N LYS A 145 -5.59 -6.53 21.25
CA LYS A 145 -7.06 -6.40 21.13
C LYS A 145 -7.51 -5.66 19.86
N ASN A 146 -6.60 -4.99 19.19
CA ASN A 146 -6.91 -4.16 18.02
C ASN A 146 -6.73 -4.99 16.74
N LEU A 147 -7.64 -5.93 16.54
CA LEU A 147 -7.70 -6.83 15.41
C LEU A 147 -9.17 -7.08 15.05
N LEU A 148 -9.52 -6.85 13.80
CA LEU A 148 -10.84 -7.09 13.23
C LEU A 148 -10.72 -8.08 12.09
N GLU A 149 -11.41 -9.22 12.17
CA GLU A 149 -11.52 -10.16 11.06
C GLU A 149 -12.50 -9.61 10.01
N LEU A 150 -12.12 -9.73 8.75
CA LEU A 150 -12.89 -9.29 7.59
C LEU A 150 -13.23 -10.51 6.72
N GLU A 151 -14.51 -10.68 6.45
CA GLU A 151 -14.94 -11.71 5.52
C GLU A 151 -14.50 -11.36 4.11
N THR A 152 -13.78 -12.26 3.44
CA THR A 152 -13.41 -12.07 2.04
C THR A 152 -14.64 -12.21 1.13
N PRO A 153 -14.79 -11.39 0.09
CA PRO A 153 -15.97 -11.39 -0.77
C PRO A 153 -16.12 -12.67 -1.57
N ILE A 154 -14.99 -13.29 -1.90
CA ILE A 154 -14.89 -14.58 -2.58
C ILE A 154 -13.75 -15.38 -1.98
N GLN A 155 -13.79 -16.69 -2.13
CA GLN A 155 -12.73 -17.59 -1.69
C GLN A 155 -11.85 -17.97 -2.88
N VAL A 156 -10.78 -17.22 -3.07
CA VAL A 156 -9.75 -17.51 -4.07
C VAL A 156 -8.41 -17.58 -3.34
N ASN A 157 -7.63 -18.58 -3.70
CA ASN A 157 -6.33 -18.81 -3.06
C ASN A 157 -5.40 -17.62 -3.29
N ASN A 158 -4.73 -17.16 -2.24
CA ASN A 158 -3.78 -16.05 -2.29
C ASN A 158 -4.42 -14.73 -2.76
N MET A 159 -5.61 -14.43 -2.24
CA MET A 159 -6.32 -13.18 -2.51
C MET A 159 -6.97 -12.66 -1.24
N THR A 160 -6.53 -11.51 -0.80
CA THR A 160 -7.13 -10.77 0.34
C THR A 160 -7.16 -9.25 0.10
N PHE A 161 -6.90 -8.46 1.13
CA PHE A 161 -6.90 -7.00 1.07
C PHE A 161 -5.47 -6.48 0.94
N GLU A 162 -5.04 -6.28 -0.30
CA GLU A 162 -3.67 -5.91 -0.68
C GLU A 162 -3.36 -4.42 -0.57
N SER A 163 -4.38 -3.60 -0.40
CA SER A 163 -4.16 -2.18 -0.19
C SER A 163 -5.24 -1.55 0.67
N LEU A 164 -4.87 -0.43 1.30
CA LEU A 164 -5.78 0.35 2.10
C LEU A 164 -5.47 1.84 1.97
N LEU A 165 -6.48 2.67 2.19
CA LEU A 165 -6.32 4.11 2.32
C LEU A 165 -7.24 4.65 3.42
N ILE A 166 -6.88 5.80 3.95
CA ILE A 166 -7.73 6.52 4.89
C ILE A 166 -8.44 7.65 4.14
N HIS A 167 -9.77 7.66 4.24
CA HIS A 167 -10.58 8.72 3.67
C HIS A 167 -11.66 9.17 4.67
N ASN A 168 -11.58 10.43 5.09
CA ASN A 168 -12.39 10.95 6.19
C ASN A 168 -12.26 10.05 7.43
N ASP A 169 -13.38 9.64 8.01
CA ASP A 169 -13.47 8.80 9.22
C ASP A 169 -13.52 7.29 8.89
N HIS A 170 -12.91 6.86 7.79
CA HIS A 170 -12.95 5.46 7.34
C HIS A 170 -11.60 4.96 6.83
N VAL A 171 -11.33 3.70 7.10
CA VAL A 171 -10.36 2.90 6.35
C VAL A 171 -11.10 2.28 5.15
N ILE A 172 -10.57 2.48 3.96
CA ILE A 172 -11.06 1.83 2.74
C ILE A 172 -10.06 0.75 2.35
N LEU A 173 -10.54 -0.46 2.27
CA LEU A 173 -9.75 -1.67 1.97
C LEU A 173 -10.10 -2.16 0.58
N PHE A 174 -9.08 -2.44 -0.21
CA PHE A 174 -9.23 -2.94 -1.57
C PHE A 174 -8.90 -4.42 -1.61
N TYR A 175 -9.88 -5.22 -2.02
CA TYR A 175 -9.68 -6.64 -2.22
C TYR A 175 -8.98 -6.89 -3.55
N GLU A 176 -7.94 -7.72 -3.54
CA GLU A 176 -7.23 -8.10 -4.75
C GLU A 176 -8.14 -8.88 -5.70
N THR A 177 -8.11 -8.50 -6.97
CA THR A 177 -8.81 -9.23 -8.03
C THR A 177 -7.82 -9.58 -9.14
N GLN A 178 -7.26 -10.77 -9.08
CA GLN A 178 -6.42 -11.28 -10.16
C GLN A 178 -7.30 -11.93 -11.24
N GLY A 179 -7.44 -11.23 -12.34
CA GLY A 179 -8.06 -11.80 -13.54
C GLY A 179 -9.47 -11.30 -13.81
N ILE A 180 -9.64 -10.93 -15.05
CA ILE A 180 -10.79 -10.23 -15.64
C ILE A 180 -12.10 -11.04 -15.53
N ASN A 181 -12.03 -12.35 -15.27
CA ASN A 181 -13.18 -13.25 -15.35
C ASN A 181 -13.84 -13.59 -14.00
N LEU A 182 -13.27 -13.18 -12.88
CA LEU A 182 -13.77 -13.58 -11.57
C LEU A 182 -14.81 -12.61 -10.99
N GLN A 183 -14.79 -11.35 -11.40
CA GLN A 183 -15.74 -10.35 -10.88
C GLN A 183 -16.08 -9.27 -11.92
N LYS A 184 -17.33 -8.85 -11.90
CA LYS A 184 -17.80 -7.68 -12.66
C LYS A 184 -17.60 -6.36 -11.91
N SER A 185 -17.11 -6.40 -10.68
CA SER A 185 -16.91 -5.23 -9.82
C SER A 185 -15.69 -5.40 -8.92
N VAL A 186 -15.01 -4.30 -8.62
CA VAL A 186 -13.94 -4.26 -7.62
C VAL A 186 -14.59 -4.17 -6.24
N TRP A 187 -14.26 -5.10 -5.35
CA TRP A 187 -14.78 -5.11 -4.00
C TRP A 187 -13.96 -4.18 -3.11
N GLN A 188 -14.67 -3.29 -2.43
CA GLN A 188 -14.10 -2.43 -1.41
C GLN A 188 -14.86 -2.62 -0.11
N TYR A 189 -14.11 -2.54 0.98
CA TYR A 189 -14.66 -2.52 2.32
C TYR A 189 -14.38 -1.16 2.94
N ARG A 190 -15.40 -0.61 3.58
CA ARG A 190 -15.26 0.60 4.37
C ARG A 190 -15.42 0.22 5.83
N VAL A 191 -14.38 0.51 6.62
CA VAL A 191 -14.39 0.32 8.07
C VAL A 191 -14.44 1.69 8.73
N SER A 192 -15.45 1.95 9.53
CA SER A 192 -15.58 3.19 10.31
C SER A 192 -14.49 3.27 11.38
N LEU A 193 -13.80 4.40 11.49
CA LEU A 193 -12.80 4.64 12.54
C LEU A 193 -13.43 4.94 13.91
N THR A 194 -14.74 5.17 13.96
CA THR A 194 -15.44 5.49 15.20
C THR A 194 -15.87 4.24 15.97
N ASP A 195 -16.44 3.25 15.27
CA ASP A 195 -17.04 2.06 15.88
C ASP A 195 -16.59 0.75 15.24
N PHE A 196 -15.68 0.81 14.25
CA PHE A 196 -15.19 -0.33 13.48
C PHE A 196 -16.28 -1.13 12.76
N SER A 197 -17.43 -0.52 12.50
CA SER A 197 -18.46 -1.12 11.65
C SER A 197 -17.97 -1.26 10.21
N VAL A 198 -18.33 -2.38 9.58
CA VAL A 198 -17.89 -2.73 8.22
C VAL A 198 -19.06 -2.60 7.25
N SER A 199 -18.83 -1.94 6.12
CA SER A 199 -19.75 -1.90 4.99
C SER A 199 -19.03 -2.27 3.69
N LYS A 200 -19.72 -2.97 2.80
CA LYS A 200 -19.20 -3.32 1.47
C LYS A 200 -19.65 -2.28 0.45
N ILE A 201 -18.73 -1.91 -0.44
CA ILE A 201 -19.02 -1.03 -1.57
C ILE A 201 -18.60 -1.77 -2.84
N GLU A 202 -19.53 -1.92 -3.77
CA GLU A 202 -19.25 -2.45 -5.10
C GLU A 202 -19.02 -1.29 -6.06
N PHE A 203 -17.87 -1.27 -6.73
CA PHE A 203 -17.60 -0.35 -7.81
C PHE A 203 -17.81 -1.06 -9.15
N PRO A 204 -18.41 -0.39 -10.14
CA PRO A 204 -18.49 -0.95 -11.48
C PRO A 204 -17.08 -1.15 -12.03
N ASN A 205 -16.89 -2.24 -12.73
CA ASN A 205 -15.62 -2.56 -13.39
C ASN A 205 -15.25 -1.43 -14.36
N ILE A 206 -14.11 -0.79 -14.13
CA ILE A 206 -13.56 0.17 -15.06
C ILE A 206 -12.77 -0.64 -16.08
N GLU A 207 -13.31 -0.79 -17.28
CA GLU A 207 -12.54 -1.37 -18.39
C GLU A 207 -11.37 -0.44 -18.71
N TYR A 208 -10.18 -0.79 -18.25
CA TYR A 208 -8.96 -0.15 -18.74
C TYR A 208 -8.69 -0.69 -20.15
N ARG A 209 -8.98 0.11 -21.15
CA ARG A 209 -8.44 -0.11 -22.48
C ARG A 209 -7.02 0.41 -22.49
N ILE A 210 -6.06 -0.50 -22.45
CA ILE A 210 -4.68 -0.18 -22.84
C ILE A 210 -4.72 -0.08 -24.37
N THR A 211 -4.67 1.15 -24.87
CA THR A 211 -4.50 1.44 -26.30
C THR A 211 -3.03 1.57 -26.63
#